data_3306e643979bf501298bfbc8cc1e035d
#
_entry.id   3306e643979bf501298bfbc8cc1e035d
#
_cell.length_a   1.000
_cell.length_b   1.000
_cell.length_c   1.000
_cell.angle_alpha   90.00
_cell.angle_beta   90.00
_cell.angle_gamma   90.00
#
_symmetry.space_group_name_H-M   'P 1'
#
loop_
_entity.id
_entity.type
_entity.pdbx_description
1 polymer ?
#
loop_
_entity_poly.entity_id
_entity_poly.type
_entity_poly.pdbx_seq_one_letter_code
_entity_poly.pdbx_strand_id
1 'polypeptide(L)'
;AKMLDLAKIKPRDVVYDPGCGDGRIVILAAKRFGVRAVGIDLDPERIAECRSHARREKVEHLVTFIQQDAMEVDLSEATVLMLYMPLRWNQEILPKILREIRNGARIVSNDTVLGSYQPDKTELVLDERIAPPHFLYLWHVHRTSSEKGEMTLAHIGGEKPAPA
;
A
#
# COMPACT_ATOMS: atom_id res chain seq x y z
N ALA A 1 -5.09 -11.75 0.75
CA ALA A 1 -5.14 -12.03 2.20
C ALA A 1 -3.78 -11.79 2.85
N LYS A 2 -2.74 -12.48 2.45
CA LYS A 2 -1.40 -12.46 3.08
C LYS A 2 -0.77 -11.06 3.23
N MET A 3 -0.89 -10.17 2.24
CA MET A 3 -0.39 -8.79 2.35
C MET A 3 -1.04 -8.04 3.51
N LEU A 4 -2.36 -8.18 3.68
CA LEU A 4 -3.10 -7.55 4.78
C LEU A 4 -2.71 -8.15 6.15
N ASP A 5 -2.45 -9.47 6.19
CA ASP A 5 -1.98 -10.15 7.40
C ASP A 5 -0.59 -9.66 7.79
N LEU A 6 0.32 -9.51 6.82
CA LEU A 6 1.67 -8.96 7.03
C LEU A 6 1.63 -7.51 7.51
N ALA A 7 0.72 -6.69 6.98
CA ALA A 7 0.52 -5.30 7.38
C ALA A 7 -0.01 -5.15 8.81
N LYS A 8 -0.58 -6.21 9.42
CA LYS A 8 -1.20 -6.16 10.75
C LYS A 8 -2.20 -5.01 10.87
N ILE A 9 -3.24 -5.05 10.03
CA ILE A 9 -4.25 -3.97 9.95
C ILE A 9 -4.89 -3.70 11.31
N LYS A 10 -5.01 -2.42 11.65
CA LYS A 10 -5.59 -1.91 12.92
C LYS A 10 -6.89 -1.16 12.66
N PRO A 11 -7.79 -1.01 13.66
CA PRO A 11 -9.13 -0.42 13.48
C PRO A 11 -9.17 1.02 12.92
N ARG A 12 -8.10 1.78 13.02
CA ARG A 12 -8.01 3.17 12.52
C ARG A 12 -7.16 3.30 11.24
N ASP A 13 -6.79 2.20 10.65
CA ASP A 13 -6.03 2.22 9.41
C ASP A 13 -6.87 2.71 8.24
N VAL A 14 -6.18 3.33 7.29
CA VAL A 14 -6.69 3.66 5.97
C VAL A 14 -5.78 2.98 4.96
N VAL A 15 -6.33 2.00 4.25
CA VAL A 15 -5.59 1.18 3.30
C VAL A 15 -5.69 1.79 1.92
N TYR A 16 -4.55 2.08 1.28
CA TYR A 16 -4.48 2.53 -0.11
C TYR A 16 -3.87 1.45 -1.00
N ASP A 17 -4.46 1.28 -2.18
CA ASP A 17 -4.01 0.33 -3.20
C ASP A 17 -3.96 1.03 -4.57
N PRO A 18 -2.81 1.67 -4.91
CA PRO A 18 -2.61 2.28 -6.21
C PRO A 18 -2.37 1.21 -7.28
N GLY A 19 -3.17 1.22 -8.34
CA GLY A 19 -3.27 0.15 -9.32
C GLY A 19 -4.12 -1.01 -8.82
N CYS A 20 -5.28 -0.71 -8.22
CA CYS A 20 -6.08 -1.68 -7.48
C CYS A 20 -6.73 -2.80 -8.33
N GLY A 21 -6.72 -2.67 -9.67
CA GLY A 21 -7.31 -3.65 -10.56
C GLY A 21 -8.78 -3.93 -10.26
N ASP A 22 -9.12 -5.14 -9.85
CA ASP A 22 -10.49 -5.54 -9.48
C ASP A 22 -10.90 -5.17 -8.04
N GLY A 23 -10.05 -4.44 -7.32
CA GLY A 23 -10.33 -3.94 -5.98
C GLY A 23 -10.26 -4.99 -4.86
N ARG A 24 -9.81 -6.20 -5.15
CA ARG A 24 -9.85 -7.33 -4.19
C ARG A 24 -9.13 -7.04 -2.88
N ILE A 25 -8.03 -6.29 -2.88
CA ILE A 25 -7.24 -6.00 -1.66
C ILE A 25 -8.03 -5.03 -0.77
N VAL A 26 -8.50 -3.91 -1.31
CA VAL A 26 -9.23 -2.89 -0.54
C VAL A 26 -10.60 -3.39 -0.06
N ILE A 27 -11.30 -4.17 -0.87
CA ILE A 27 -12.57 -4.80 -0.49
C ILE A 27 -12.34 -5.81 0.65
N LEU A 28 -11.29 -6.62 0.55
CA LEU A 28 -10.95 -7.57 1.60
C LEU A 28 -10.51 -6.87 2.89
N ALA A 29 -9.79 -5.74 2.80
CA ALA A 29 -9.43 -4.93 3.95
C ALA A 29 -10.68 -4.41 4.68
N ALA A 30 -11.61 -3.81 3.95
CA ALA A 30 -12.88 -3.34 4.49
C ALA A 30 -13.71 -4.47 5.11
N LYS A 31 -13.84 -5.60 4.40
CA LYS A 31 -14.65 -6.75 4.85
C LYS A 31 -14.11 -7.42 6.10
N ARG A 32 -12.79 -7.63 6.18
CA ARG A 32 -12.18 -8.38 7.30
C ARG A 32 -11.91 -7.53 8.52
N PHE A 33 -11.59 -6.26 8.34
CA PHE A 33 -11.09 -5.40 9.43
C PHE A 33 -11.99 -4.21 9.72
N GLY A 34 -13.01 -3.96 8.88
CA GLY A 34 -13.93 -2.81 9.07
C GLY A 34 -13.24 -1.46 8.87
N VAL A 35 -12.14 -1.39 8.11
CA VAL A 35 -11.36 -0.18 7.91
C VAL A 35 -11.72 0.53 6.61
N ARG A 36 -11.45 1.84 6.55
CA ARG A 36 -11.52 2.61 5.31
C ARG A 36 -10.45 2.11 4.33
N ALA A 37 -10.82 2.02 3.06
CA ALA A 37 -9.89 1.61 2.02
C ALA A 37 -10.11 2.41 0.71
N VAL A 38 -9.04 2.71 0.01
CA VAL A 38 -9.03 3.49 -1.22
C VAL A 38 -8.32 2.71 -2.31
N GLY A 39 -9.05 2.36 -3.37
CA GLY A 39 -8.51 1.76 -4.58
C GLY A 39 -8.38 2.81 -5.68
N ILE A 40 -7.26 2.83 -6.36
CA ILE A 40 -6.96 3.79 -7.43
C ILE A 40 -6.62 3.01 -8.68
N ASP A 41 -7.26 3.33 -9.79
CA ASP A 41 -6.94 2.75 -11.10
C ASP A 41 -7.29 3.75 -12.21
N LEU A 42 -6.55 3.70 -13.31
CA LEU A 42 -6.82 4.52 -14.51
C LEU A 42 -7.99 3.99 -15.32
N ASP A 43 -8.22 2.69 -15.28
CA ASP A 43 -9.18 2.01 -16.13
C ASP A 43 -10.61 2.18 -15.61
N PRO A 44 -11.51 2.86 -16.35
CA PRO A 44 -12.90 3.05 -15.94
C PRO A 44 -13.68 1.74 -15.81
N GLU A 45 -13.34 0.71 -16.60
CA GLU A 45 -14.00 -0.59 -16.53
C GLU A 45 -13.64 -1.29 -15.23
N ARG A 46 -12.35 -1.25 -14.84
CA ARG A 46 -11.88 -1.76 -13.55
C ARG A 46 -12.57 -1.06 -12.37
N ILE A 47 -12.67 0.27 -12.43
CA ILE A 47 -13.37 1.04 -11.39
C ILE A 47 -14.86 0.68 -11.30
N ALA A 48 -15.52 0.44 -12.43
CA ALA A 48 -16.91 -0.02 -12.44
C ALA A 48 -17.07 -1.43 -11.84
N GLU A 49 -16.17 -2.36 -12.18
CA GLU A 49 -16.10 -3.70 -11.58
C GLU A 49 -15.89 -3.63 -10.07
N CYS A 50 -14.93 -2.81 -9.61
CA CYS A 50 -14.65 -2.58 -8.19
C CYS A 50 -15.89 -2.13 -7.41
N ARG A 51 -16.60 -1.12 -7.94
CA ARG A 51 -17.83 -0.61 -7.30
C ARG A 51 -18.93 -1.68 -7.23
N SER A 52 -19.07 -2.47 -8.30
CA SER A 52 -20.02 -3.60 -8.31
C SER A 52 -19.64 -4.67 -7.29
N HIS A 53 -18.35 -5.00 -7.21
CA HIS A 53 -17.81 -5.96 -6.24
C HIS A 53 -18.02 -5.48 -4.80
N ALA A 54 -17.71 -4.22 -4.48
CA ALA A 54 -17.90 -3.66 -3.14
C ALA A 54 -19.37 -3.71 -2.70
N ARG A 55 -20.32 -3.44 -3.61
CA ARG A 55 -21.77 -3.58 -3.33
C ARG A 55 -22.16 -5.02 -3.03
N ARG A 56 -21.68 -5.99 -3.82
CA ARG A 56 -21.95 -7.42 -3.55
C ARG A 56 -21.44 -7.85 -2.19
N GLU A 57 -20.29 -7.34 -1.80
CA GLU A 57 -19.65 -7.62 -0.49
C GLU A 57 -20.20 -6.75 0.65
N LYS A 58 -21.11 -5.81 0.35
CA LYS A 58 -21.76 -4.89 1.32
C LYS A 58 -20.76 -4.01 2.10
N VAL A 59 -19.69 -3.60 1.44
CA VAL A 59 -18.63 -2.75 2.01
C VAL A 59 -18.44 -1.41 1.27
N GLU A 60 -19.37 -1.05 0.38
CA GLU A 60 -19.31 0.19 -0.40
C GLU A 60 -19.23 1.47 0.46
N HIS A 61 -19.69 1.41 1.69
CA HIS A 61 -19.61 2.52 2.65
C HIS A 61 -18.22 2.71 3.27
N LEU A 62 -17.33 1.72 3.15
CA LEU A 62 -15.95 1.74 3.65
C LEU A 62 -14.91 1.94 2.54
N VAL A 63 -15.29 1.68 1.28
CA VAL A 63 -14.34 1.68 0.17
C VAL A 63 -14.62 2.82 -0.80
N THR A 64 -13.57 3.57 -1.13
CA THR A 64 -13.60 4.60 -2.17
C THR A 64 -12.78 4.12 -3.37
N PHE A 65 -13.32 4.28 -4.58
CA PHE A 65 -12.59 4.00 -5.82
C PHE A 65 -12.42 5.27 -6.63
N ILE A 66 -11.17 5.60 -6.95
CA ILE A 66 -10.74 6.80 -7.67
C ILE A 66 -10.26 6.40 -9.05
N GLN A 67 -10.93 6.91 -10.10
CA GLN A 67 -10.48 6.75 -11.47
C GLN A 67 -9.50 7.88 -11.80
N GLN A 68 -8.22 7.65 -11.57
CA GLN A 68 -7.17 8.64 -11.79
C GLN A 68 -5.81 7.96 -11.86
N ASP A 69 -4.82 8.66 -12.43
CA ASP A 69 -3.43 8.22 -12.30
C ASP A 69 -3.00 8.29 -10.83
N ALA A 70 -2.49 7.17 -10.31
CA ALA A 70 -2.03 7.09 -8.94
C ALA A 70 -0.87 8.08 -8.66
N MET A 71 -0.16 8.52 -9.69
CA MET A 71 0.86 9.58 -9.58
C MET A 71 0.27 10.96 -9.23
N GLU A 72 -1.02 11.16 -9.43
CA GLU A 72 -1.72 12.43 -9.15
C GLU A 72 -2.56 12.41 -7.88
N VAL A 73 -2.85 11.21 -7.33
CA VAL A 73 -3.67 11.07 -6.11
C VAL A 73 -2.82 11.31 -4.87
N ASP A 74 -3.32 12.10 -3.93
CA ASP A 74 -2.68 12.34 -2.63
C ASP A 74 -2.63 11.07 -1.78
N LEU A 75 -1.44 10.65 -1.35
CA LEU A 75 -1.21 9.48 -0.52
C LEU A 75 -1.05 9.80 0.98
N SER A 76 -1.17 11.06 1.39
CA SER A 76 -0.86 11.51 2.75
C SER A 76 -1.78 10.92 3.83
N GLU A 77 -3.01 10.54 3.49
CA GLU A 77 -3.94 9.87 4.42
C GLU A 77 -3.64 8.37 4.62
N ALA A 78 -2.88 7.75 3.72
CA ALA A 78 -2.60 6.33 3.80
C ALA A 78 -1.81 5.98 5.07
N THR A 79 -2.35 5.08 5.90
CA THR A 79 -1.62 4.45 7.00
C THR A 79 -1.04 3.10 6.60
N VAL A 80 -1.62 2.50 5.56
CA VAL A 80 -1.12 1.27 4.93
C VAL A 80 -1.20 1.43 3.42
N LEU A 81 -0.06 1.27 2.76
CA LEU A 81 0.05 1.30 1.31
C LEU A 81 0.32 -0.10 0.79
N MET A 82 -0.51 -0.58 -0.11
CA MET A 82 -0.36 -1.87 -0.78
C MET A 82 0.20 -1.67 -2.19
N LEU A 83 1.27 -2.36 -2.53
CA LEU A 83 1.94 -2.26 -3.83
C LEU A 83 1.95 -3.65 -4.49
N TYR A 84 1.09 -3.82 -5.49
CA TYR A 84 1.00 -5.06 -6.25
C TYR A 84 1.12 -4.78 -7.75
N MET A 85 2.20 -4.09 -8.10
CA MET A 85 2.48 -3.62 -9.45
C MET A 85 3.88 -4.06 -9.90
N PRO A 86 4.16 -4.07 -11.22
CA PRO A 86 5.49 -4.38 -11.73
C PRO A 86 6.59 -3.47 -11.14
N LEU A 87 7.80 -3.99 -11.04
CA LEU A 87 8.96 -3.30 -10.45
C LEU A 87 9.17 -1.90 -11.03
N ARG A 88 9.06 -1.74 -12.34
CA ARG A 88 9.23 -0.44 -13.00
C ARG A 88 8.26 0.60 -12.45
N TRP A 89 6.99 0.24 -12.30
CA TRP A 89 5.97 1.14 -11.78
C TRP A 89 6.24 1.50 -10.30
N ASN A 90 6.63 0.52 -9.48
CA ASN A 90 7.02 0.77 -8.09
C ASN A 90 8.23 1.73 -7.99
N GLN A 91 9.17 1.67 -8.93
CA GLN A 91 10.28 2.61 -9.01
C GLN A 91 9.84 4.02 -9.39
N GLU A 92 8.89 4.14 -10.31
CA GLU A 92 8.35 5.43 -10.75
C GLU A 92 7.54 6.14 -9.65
N ILE A 93 6.72 5.42 -8.87
CA ILE A 93 5.91 6.00 -7.80
C ILE A 93 6.71 6.23 -6.50
N LEU A 94 7.86 5.59 -6.34
CA LEU A 94 8.64 5.68 -5.10
C LEU A 94 8.96 7.11 -4.66
N PRO A 95 9.42 8.04 -5.51
CA PRO A 95 9.68 9.42 -5.09
C PRO A 95 8.44 10.13 -4.52
N LYS A 96 7.26 9.82 -5.06
CA LYS A 96 5.98 10.34 -4.56
C LYS A 96 5.66 9.76 -3.18
N ILE A 97 5.80 8.45 -3.02
CA ILE A 97 5.60 7.77 -1.73
C ILE A 97 6.50 8.40 -0.67
N LEU A 98 7.80 8.57 -0.97
CA LEU A 98 8.78 9.16 -0.04
C LEU A 98 8.40 10.58 0.38
N ARG A 99 7.80 11.36 -0.50
CA ARG A 99 7.37 12.73 -0.24
C ARG A 99 6.08 12.80 0.58
N GLU A 100 5.10 11.96 0.30
CA GLU A 100 3.72 12.12 0.77
C GLU A 100 3.34 11.20 1.92
N ILE A 101 3.88 9.96 1.96
CA ILE A 101 3.46 8.97 2.95
C ILE A 101 3.72 9.46 4.39
N ARG A 102 2.75 9.28 5.25
CA ARG A 102 2.81 9.78 6.64
C ARG A 102 3.75 8.99 7.54
N ASN A 103 4.18 9.61 8.64
CA ASN A 103 4.93 8.94 9.69
C ASN A 103 4.12 7.78 10.30
N GLY A 104 4.79 6.66 10.56
CA GLY A 104 4.18 5.46 11.13
C GLY A 104 3.36 4.64 10.15
N ALA A 105 3.28 5.04 8.87
CA ALA A 105 2.66 4.23 7.84
C ALA A 105 3.45 2.94 7.59
N ARG A 106 2.75 1.95 7.06
CA ARG A 106 3.33 0.67 6.63
C ARG A 106 3.15 0.53 5.12
N ILE A 107 4.19 0.06 4.45
CA ILE A 107 4.15 -0.25 3.02
C ILE A 107 4.34 -1.75 2.88
N VAL A 108 3.45 -2.39 2.14
CA VAL A 108 3.56 -3.82 1.81
C VAL A 108 3.62 -3.96 0.30
N SER A 109 4.64 -4.66 -0.18
CA SER A 109 4.80 -4.94 -1.61
C SER A 109 4.82 -6.44 -1.88
N ASN A 110 4.27 -6.83 -3.05
CA ASN A 110 4.35 -8.18 -3.57
C ASN A 110 5.45 -8.27 -4.64
N ASP A 111 6.40 -9.19 -4.46
CA ASP A 111 7.51 -9.55 -5.35
C ASP A 111 8.46 -8.41 -5.76
N THR A 112 8.25 -7.20 -5.29
CA THR A 112 9.09 -6.06 -5.68
C THR A 112 9.60 -5.30 -4.46
N VAL A 113 10.88 -4.96 -4.47
CA VAL A 113 11.52 -4.13 -3.44
C VAL A 113 11.35 -2.64 -3.75
N LEU A 114 11.51 -1.79 -2.74
CA LEU A 114 11.47 -0.33 -2.86
C LEU A 114 12.89 0.23 -3.00
N GLY A 115 13.39 0.29 -4.23
CA GLY A 115 14.74 0.81 -4.49
C GLY A 115 15.80 0.09 -3.64
N SER A 116 16.60 0.86 -2.90
CA SER A 116 17.63 0.34 -1.98
C SER A 116 17.16 0.19 -0.53
N TYR A 117 15.88 0.48 -0.24
CA TYR A 117 15.36 0.41 1.13
C TYR A 117 15.20 -1.03 1.57
N GLN A 118 15.85 -1.40 2.66
CA GLN A 118 15.76 -2.75 3.22
C GLN A 118 14.40 -2.93 3.92
N PRO A 119 13.67 -4.02 3.64
CA PRO A 119 12.41 -4.28 4.34
C PRO A 119 12.65 -4.65 5.81
N ASP A 120 11.74 -4.24 6.68
CA ASP A 120 11.72 -4.70 8.08
C ASP A 120 11.38 -6.17 8.19
N LYS A 121 10.59 -6.66 7.25
CA LYS A 121 10.20 -8.07 7.19
C LYS A 121 10.04 -8.53 5.75
N THR A 122 10.55 -9.71 5.49
CA THR A 122 10.33 -10.46 4.25
C THR A 122 9.62 -11.77 4.59
N GLU A 123 8.58 -12.10 3.85
CA GLU A 123 7.81 -13.35 4.02
C GLU A 123 7.70 -14.07 2.68
N LEU A 124 8.12 -15.33 2.62
CA LEU A 124 7.92 -16.21 1.48
C LEU A 124 6.52 -16.84 1.58
N VAL A 125 5.70 -16.61 0.59
CA VAL A 125 4.38 -17.22 0.48
C VAL A 125 4.44 -18.40 -0.48
N LEU A 126 4.24 -19.58 0.08
CA LEU A 126 4.05 -20.83 -0.64
C LEU A 126 2.55 -21.11 -0.68
N ASP A 127 1.94 -20.98 -1.85
CA ASP A 127 0.55 -21.40 -2.07
C ASP A 127 0.53 -22.27 -3.32
N GLU A 128 0.24 -23.54 -3.18
CA GLU A 128 0.23 -24.51 -4.27
C GLU A 128 -0.75 -24.11 -5.42
N ARG A 129 -1.71 -23.24 -5.11
CA ARG A 129 -2.67 -22.70 -6.08
C ARG A 129 -2.12 -21.50 -6.86
N ILE A 130 -1.00 -20.93 -6.42
CA ILE A 130 -0.36 -19.74 -6.99
C ILE A 130 1.13 -20.06 -7.18
N ALA A 131 1.50 -20.44 -8.38
CA ALA A 131 2.89 -20.68 -8.76
C ALA A 131 3.38 -19.57 -9.71
N PRO A 132 4.60 -19.07 -9.55
CA PRO A 132 5.66 -19.41 -8.59
C PRO A 132 5.43 -18.86 -7.17
N PRO A 133 6.28 -19.25 -6.20
CA PRO A 133 6.30 -18.65 -4.85
C PRO A 133 6.43 -17.13 -4.90
N HIS A 134 5.77 -16.43 -3.98
CA HIS A 134 5.80 -14.97 -3.90
C HIS A 134 6.55 -14.50 -2.67
N PHE A 135 7.27 -13.38 -2.80
CA PHE A 135 7.86 -12.67 -1.67
C PHE A 135 6.99 -11.47 -1.30
N LEU A 136 6.64 -11.37 -0.03
CA LEU A 136 6.02 -10.17 0.53
C LEU A 136 7.04 -9.41 1.36
N TYR A 137 7.07 -8.11 1.17
CA TYR A 137 7.98 -7.19 1.86
C TYR A 137 7.18 -6.19 2.66
N LEU A 138 7.63 -5.88 3.86
CA LEU A 138 7.03 -4.87 4.74
C LEU A 138 8.07 -3.83 5.14
N TRP A 139 7.71 -2.57 5.05
CA TRP A 139 8.48 -1.43 5.55
C TRP A 139 7.63 -0.58 6.49
N HIS A 140 8.25 -0.05 7.55
CA HIS A 140 7.68 1.01 8.36
C HIS A 140 8.28 2.35 7.96
N VAL A 141 7.44 3.37 7.91
CA VAL A 141 7.86 4.73 7.54
C VAL A 141 8.19 5.52 8.79
N HIS A 142 9.39 6.06 8.87
CA HIS A 142 9.84 6.91 9.96
C HIS A 142 10.14 8.32 9.43
N ARG A 143 9.46 9.32 9.98
CA ARG A 143 9.72 10.73 9.72
C ARG A 143 10.11 11.43 10.98
N THR A 144 11.03 12.40 10.87
CA THR A 144 11.42 13.29 11.95
C THR A 144 10.96 14.71 11.63
N SER A 145 10.56 15.46 12.65
CA SER A 145 10.33 16.90 12.52
C SER A 145 11.66 17.64 12.59
N SER A 146 11.85 18.60 11.69
CA SER A 146 12.94 19.57 11.79
C SER A 146 12.65 20.59 12.91
N GLU A 147 13.65 21.36 13.34
CA GLU A 147 13.46 22.50 14.27
C GLU A 147 12.47 23.54 13.75
N LYS A 148 12.22 23.58 12.43
CA LYS A 148 11.24 24.45 11.78
C LYS A 148 9.84 23.82 11.69
N GLY A 149 9.63 22.63 12.27
CA GLY A 149 8.34 21.91 12.21
C GLY A 149 8.05 21.18 10.90
N GLU A 150 8.97 21.16 9.96
CA GLU A 150 8.84 20.41 8.71
C GLU A 150 9.08 18.92 8.96
N MET A 151 8.18 18.07 8.48
CA MET A 151 8.33 16.63 8.56
C MET A 151 9.22 16.13 7.41
N THR A 152 10.39 15.63 7.74
CA THR A 152 11.29 15.01 6.76
C THR A 152 11.30 13.50 6.90
N LEU A 153 11.51 12.80 5.79
CA LEU A 153 11.69 11.36 5.82
C LEU A 153 13.00 11.01 6.53
N ALA A 154 12.92 10.32 7.67
CA ALA A 154 14.10 9.85 8.39
C ALA A 154 14.62 8.54 7.77
N HIS A 155 13.74 7.55 7.62
CA HIS A 155 14.04 6.33 6.87
C HIS A 155 12.76 5.52 6.56
N ILE A 156 12.90 4.53 5.69
CA ILE A 156 11.89 3.49 5.44
C ILE A 156 12.56 2.14 5.67
N GLY A 157 11.90 1.26 6.46
CA GLY A 157 12.36 -0.09 6.74
C GLY A 157 13.44 -0.20 7.81
N GLY A 158 14.04 -1.41 7.92
CA GLY A 158 15.10 -1.72 8.87
C GLY A 158 16.42 -0.99 8.56
N GLU A 159 17.26 -0.87 9.54
CA GLU A 159 18.53 -0.18 9.67
C GLU A 159 18.79 1.07 8.81
N LYS A 160 19.08 2.18 9.50
CA LYS A 160 19.66 3.38 8.88
C LYS A 160 20.83 2.96 7.98
N PRO A 161 20.93 3.50 6.75
CA PRO A 161 22.18 3.44 6.04
C PRO A 161 23.28 4.01 6.96
N ALA A 162 24.41 3.31 7.07
CA ALA A 162 25.55 3.80 7.82
C ALA A 162 25.90 5.22 7.35
N PRO A 163 26.22 6.15 8.26
CA PRO A 163 26.66 7.47 7.87
C PRO A 163 27.90 7.33 6.98
N ALA A 164 27.85 8.03 5.84
CA ALA A 164 28.96 8.09 4.90
C ALA A 164 30.19 8.77 5.55
#